data_d991a04f972d1d049ef0515c3939358f
#
_entry.id   d991a04f972d1d049ef0515c3939358f
#
_cell.length_a   1.000
_cell.length_b   1.000
_cell.length_c   1.000
_cell.angle_alpha   90.00
_cell.angle_beta   90.00
_cell.angle_gamma   90.00
#
_symmetry.space_group_name_H-M   'P 1'
#
loop_
_entity.id
_entity.type
_entity.pdbx_description
1 polymer ?
#
loop_
_entity_poly.entity_id
_entity_poly.type
_entity_poly.pdbx_seq_one_letter_code
_entity_poly.pdbx_strand_id
1 'polypeptide(L)'
;MAGAKGLIVLDRDGVLNALVDNPAEPRPDSPLRTAEVEVFAWVPAVLRDLTRAGYGLAIASNQPAWAKGKTTRAELQAVHAAVVLAATAAGGVILSSHICYHRAEDACTCRKPATGLLAEAFALHADFDRTASWMVGDRASDVVAGAAFGLRTALLTTGDAASDERAALTARDLRATFVGRDLRDFAAHLLASS
;
A
#
# COMPACT_ATOMS: atom_id res chain seq x y z
N MET A 1 24.94 -3.31 16.94
CA MET A 1 23.79 -3.86 16.19
C MET A 1 23.28 -2.72 15.33
N ALA A 2 23.22 -2.89 14.00
CA ALA A 2 22.56 -1.90 13.14
C ALA A 2 21.11 -1.82 13.64
N GLY A 3 20.64 -0.61 13.98
CA GLY A 3 19.25 -0.39 14.38
C GLY A 3 18.30 -0.91 13.30
N ALA A 4 17.14 -1.41 13.67
CA ALA A 4 16.12 -1.83 12.73
C ALA A 4 15.84 -0.67 11.77
N LYS A 5 15.96 -0.91 10.47
CA LYS A 5 15.53 0.06 9.46
C LYS A 5 14.03 0.27 9.62
N GLY A 6 13.44 1.32 9.03
CA GLY A 6 12.03 1.63 9.22
C GLY A 6 11.05 0.54 8.73
N LEU A 7 9.79 0.67 9.10
CA LEU A 7 8.68 -0.11 8.57
C LEU A 7 8.19 0.54 7.26
N ILE A 8 8.09 -0.25 6.20
CA ILE A 8 7.48 0.16 4.94
C ILE A 8 6.04 -0.37 4.93
N VAL A 9 5.09 0.53 5.05
CA VAL A 9 3.67 0.21 4.93
C VAL A 9 3.25 0.40 3.47
N LEU A 10 2.82 -0.67 2.84
CA LEU A 10 2.49 -0.74 1.42
C LEU A 10 0.98 -0.72 1.22
N ASP A 11 0.46 0.07 0.29
CA ASP A 11 -0.85 -0.27 -0.25
C ASP A 11 -0.76 -1.57 -1.05
N ARG A 12 -1.90 -2.18 -1.32
CA ARG A 12 -1.99 -3.47 -2.01
C ARG A 12 -2.21 -3.28 -3.51
N ASP A 13 -3.37 -2.74 -3.86
CA ASP A 13 -3.83 -2.62 -5.24
C ASP A 13 -3.17 -1.42 -5.92
N GLY A 14 -2.62 -1.61 -7.12
CA GLY A 14 -1.79 -0.59 -7.79
C GLY A 14 -0.33 -0.55 -7.34
N VAL A 15 0.02 -1.20 -6.21
CA VAL A 15 1.40 -1.28 -5.69
C VAL A 15 1.96 -2.71 -5.76
N LEU A 16 1.25 -3.69 -5.23
CA LEU A 16 1.65 -5.10 -5.23
C LEU A 16 1.01 -5.87 -6.38
N ASN A 17 -0.25 -5.59 -6.69
CA ASN A 17 -1.01 -6.24 -7.76
C ASN A 17 -1.70 -5.22 -8.67
N ALA A 18 -2.01 -5.66 -9.88
CA ALA A 18 -2.75 -4.86 -10.83
C ALA A 18 -4.19 -4.59 -10.36
N LEU A 19 -4.71 -3.45 -10.80
CA LEU A 19 -6.13 -3.17 -10.76
C LEU A 19 -6.83 -3.92 -11.90
N VAL A 20 -8.12 -4.18 -11.75
CA VAL A 20 -8.96 -4.89 -12.73
C VAL A 20 -9.82 -3.89 -13.46
N ASP A 21 -9.77 -3.92 -14.79
CA ASP A 21 -10.69 -3.16 -15.64
C ASP A 21 -12.08 -3.78 -15.59
N ASN A 22 -13.05 -3.02 -15.13
CA ASN A 22 -14.45 -3.40 -15.15
C ASN A 22 -15.23 -2.40 -16.01
N PRO A 23 -15.80 -2.81 -17.16
CA PRO A 23 -16.54 -1.90 -18.03
C PRO A 23 -17.76 -1.23 -17.37
N ALA A 24 -18.26 -1.77 -16.26
CA ALA A 24 -19.35 -1.17 -15.48
C ALA A 24 -18.89 -0.10 -14.49
N GLU A 25 -17.59 0.07 -14.31
CA GLU A 25 -17.01 1.06 -13.39
C GLU A 25 -16.25 2.14 -14.19
N PRO A 26 -16.28 3.39 -13.74
CA PRO A 26 -15.61 4.49 -14.44
C PRO A 26 -14.07 4.44 -14.35
N ARG A 27 -13.52 3.62 -13.45
CA ARG A 27 -12.09 3.43 -13.23
C ARG A 27 -11.80 1.99 -12.85
N PRO A 28 -10.58 1.48 -13.13
CA PRO A 28 -10.14 0.18 -12.62
C PRO A 28 -10.31 0.09 -11.10
N ASP A 29 -10.69 -1.09 -10.60
CA ASP A 29 -10.96 -1.35 -9.18
C ASP A 29 -10.11 -2.54 -8.69
N SER A 30 -10.14 -2.80 -7.40
CA SER A 30 -9.48 -3.93 -6.77
C SER A 30 -10.04 -5.26 -7.27
N PRO A 31 -9.24 -6.35 -7.37
CA PRO A 31 -9.76 -7.68 -7.68
C PRO A 31 -10.79 -8.12 -6.63
N LEU A 32 -11.89 -8.71 -7.09
CA LEU A 32 -13.00 -9.20 -6.26
C LEU A 32 -12.96 -10.73 -6.08
N ARG A 33 -12.17 -11.43 -6.89
CA ARG A 33 -12.02 -12.90 -6.92
C ARG A 33 -10.55 -13.28 -7.06
N THR A 34 -10.18 -14.44 -6.55
CA THR A 34 -8.79 -14.92 -6.65
C THR A 34 -8.30 -15.10 -8.08
N ALA A 35 -9.19 -15.44 -9.02
CA ALA A 35 -8.87 -15.56 -10.45
C ALA A 35 -8.50 -14.23 -11.13
N GLU A 36 -8.80 -13.10 -10.49
CA GLU A 36 -8.48 -11.75 -10.98
C GLU A 36 -7.16 -11.22 -10.40
N VAL A 37 -6.52 -11.99 -9.52
CA VAL A 37 -5.27 -11.54 -8.86
C VAL A 37 -4.11 -11.67 -9.82
N GLU A 38 -3.50 -10.53 -10.13
CA GLU A 38 -2.27 -10.43 -10.91
C GLU A 38 -1.24 -9.62 -10.12
N VAL A 39 -0.36 -10.31 -9.40
CA VAL A 39 0.78 -9.66 -8.72
C VAL A 39 1.82 -9.27 -9.76
N PHE A 40 2.31 -8.04 -9.70
CA PHE A 40 3.33 -7.60 -10.65
C PHE A 40 4.58 -8.48 -10.57
N ALA A 41 5.10 -8.90 -11.73
CA ALA A 41 6.17 -9.89 -11.84
C ALA A 41 7.45 -9.54 -11.06
N TRP A 42 7.69 -8.26 -10.82
CA TRP A 42 8.86 -7.77 -10.07
C TRP A 42 8.66 -7.74 -8.56
N VAL A 43 7.43 -7.74 -8.06
CA VAL A 43 7.12 -7.57 -6.63
C VAL A 43 7.81 -8.60 -5.75
N PRO A 44 7.80 -9.91 -6.07
CA PRO A 44 8.44 -10.90 -5.19
C PRO A 44 9.93 -10.62 -4.96
N ALA A 45 10.65 -10.24 -6.02
CA ALA A 45 12.08 -9.92 -5.92
C ALA A 45 12.32 -8.64 -5.10
N VAL A 46 11.50 -7.61 -5.32
CA VAL A 46 11.60 -6.33 -4.59
C VAL A 46 11.33 -6.53 -3.09
N LEU A 47 10.27 -7.26 -2.71
CA LEU A 47 9.97 -7.52 -1.30
C LEU A 47 11.08 -8.32 -0.62
N ARG A 48 11.64 -9.34 -1.30
CA ARG A 48 12.81 -10.06 -0.82
C ARG A 48 13.99 -9.14 -0.53
N ASP A 49 14.30 -8.24 -1.48
CA ASP A 49 15.48 -7.37 -1.37
C ASP A 49 15.30 -6.32 -0.26
N LEU A 50 14.12 -5.76 -0.10
CA LEU A 50 13.79 -4.88 1.03
C LEU A 50 13.87 -5.62 2.37
N THR A 51 13.33 -6.85 2.45
CA THR A 51 13.44 -7.70 3.65
C THR A 51 14.91 -7.98 4.01
N ARG A 52 15.72 -8.37 3.02
CA ARG A 52 17.17 -8.63 3.21
C ARG A 52 17.95 -7.39 3.64
N ALA A 53 17.50 -6.23 3.19
CA ALA A 53 18.08 -4.95 3.61
C ALA A 53 17.68 -4.55 5.05
N GLY A 54 16.82 -5.32 5.73
CA GLY A 54 16.44 -5.11 7.13
C GLY A 54 15.21 -4.21 7.32
N TYR A 55 14.43 -3.93 6.26
CA TYR A 55 13.16 -3.23 6.40
C TYR A 55 12.05 -4.19 6.83
N GLY A 56 11.19 -3.75 7.76
CA GLY A 56 9.91 -4.38 8.01
C GLY A 56 8.93 -4.04 6.88
N LEU A 57 8.06 -5.00 6.49
CA LEU A 57 7.03 -4.75 5.49
C LEU A 57 5.65 -5.06 6.08
N ALA A 58 4.71 -4.13 5.94
CA ALA A 58 3.32 -4.31 6.31
C ALA A 58 2.41 -3.86 5.16
N ILE A 59 1.16 -4.33 5.14
CA ILE A 59 0.15 -3.91 4.17
C ILE A 59 -0.92 -3.08 4.88
N ALA A 60 -1.34 -1.95 4.29
CA ALA A 60 -2.50 -1.17 4.71
C ALA A 60 -3.38 -0.85 3.50
N SER A 61 -4.55 -1.49 3.39
CA SER A 61 -5.39 -1.40 2.19
C SER A 61 -6.87 -1.10 2.49
N ASN A 62 -7.49 -0.29 1.63
CA ASN A 62 -8.92 0.04 1.67
C ASN A 62 -9.70 -0.92 0.75
N GLN A 63 -10.55 -1.80 1.31
CA GLN A 63 -11.28 -2.85 0.61
C GLN A 63 -12.80 -2.73 0.80
N PRO A 64 -13.46 -1.66 0.28
CA PRO A 64 -14.87 -1.40 0.56
C PRO A 64 -15.84 -2.28 -0.22
N ALA A 65 -15.38 -3.16 -1.10
CA ALA A 65 -16.23 -3.91 -2.02
C ALA A 65 -17.28 -4.78 -1.30
N TRP A 66 -16.96 -5.35 -0.14
CA TRP A 66 -17.94 -6.04 0.69
C TRP A 66 -19.04 -5.09 1.20
N ALA A 67 -18.68 -3.96 1.79
CA ALA A 67 -19.66 -2.99 2.30
C ALA A 67 -20.51 -2.38 1.17
N LYS A 68 -20.00 -2.38 -0.08
CA LYS A 68 -20.72 -1.97 -1.28
C LYS A 68 -21.58 -3.10 -1.88
N GLY A 69 -21.61 -4.30 -1.30
CA GLY A 69 -22.36 -5.44 -1.80
C GLY A 69 -21.82 -6.06 -3.10
N LYS A 70 -20.57 -5.73 -3.51
CA LYS A 70 -19.98 -6.24 -4.75
C LYS A 70 -19.44 -7.66 -4.62
N THR A 71 -19.09 -8.10 -3.39
CA THR A 71 -18.52 -9.41 -3.09
C THR A 71 -18.69 -9.75 -1.62
N THR A 72 -18.29 -10.95 -1.20
CA THR A 72 -18.29 -11.37 0.20
C THR A 72 -16.98 -11.00 0.91
N ARG A 73 -17.02 -10.94 2.24
CA ARG A 73 -15.82 -10.73 3.04
C ARG A 73 -14.85 -11.90 2.91
N ALA A 74 -15.38 -13.12 2.79
CA ALA A 74 -14.56 -14.34 2.60
C ALA A 74 -13.78 -14.29 1.27
N GLU A 75 -14.43 -13.84 0.18
CA GLU A 75 -13.75 -13.64 -1.11
C GLU A 75 -12.63 -12.61 -1.00
N LEU A 76 -12.86 -11.46 -0.35
CA LEU A 76 -11.80 -10.45 -0.17
C LEU A 76 -10.64 -10.95 0.68
N GLN A 77 -10.91 -11.80 1.67
CA GLN A 77 -9.86 -12.46 2.45
C GLN A 77 -9.08 -13.45 1.60
N ALA A 78 -9.74 -14.24 0.74
CA ALA A 78 -9.09 -15.16 -0.19
C ALA A 78 -8.23 -14.42 -1.22
N VAL A 79 -8.74 -13.32 -1.79
CA VAL A 79 -7.98 -12.41 -2.68
C VAL A 79 -6.75 -11.89 -1.97
N HIS A 80 -6.89 -11.39 -0.73
CA HIS A 80 -5.76 -10.88 0.04
C HIS A 80 -4.70 -11.96 0.29
N ALA A 81 -5.12 -13.16 0.69
CA ALA A 81 -4.22 -14.30 0.90
C ALA A 81 -3.47 -14.68 -0.37
N ALA A 82 -4.15 -14.70 -1.53
CA ALA A 82 -3.53 -14.97 -2.82
C ALA A 82 -2.48 -13.91 -3.21
N VAL A 83 -2.78 -12.62 -2.98
CA VAL A 83 -1.81 -11.54 -3.22
C VAL A 83 -0.58 -11.70 -2.33
N VAL A 84 -0.76 -11.92 -1.02
CA VAL A 84 0.37 -12.09 -0.08
C VAL A 84 1.22 -13.30 -0.44
N LEU A 85 0.59 -14.44 -0.75
CA LEU A 85 1.29 -15.67 -1.17
C LEU A 85 2.15 -15.43 -2.41
N ALA A 86 1.59 -14.82 -3.44
CA ALA A 86 2.32 -14.55 -4.68
C ALA A 86 3.40 -13.47 -4.47
N ALA A 87 3.12 -12.41 -3.73
CA ALA A 87 4.07 -11.33 -3.47
C ALA A 87 5.29 -11.78 -2.65
N THR A 88 5.13 -12.78 -1.77
CA THR A 88 6.21 -13.29 -0.91
C THR A 88 6.94 -14.51 -1.49
N ALA A 89 6.58 -14.98 -2.69
CA ALA A 89 7.08 -16.23 -3.29
C ALA A 89 8.61 -16.28 -3.46
N ALA A 90 9.32 -15.16 -3.49
CA ALA A 90 10.78 -15.10 -3.58
C ALA A 90 11.48 -14.94 -2.22
N GLY A 91 10.76 -15.05 -1.09
CA GLY A 91 11.32 -14.97 0.27
C GLY A 91 11.25 -13.55 0.88
N GLY A 92 10.43 -12.65 0.34
CA GLY A 92 10.01 -11.44 1.05
C GLY A 92 9.11 -11.79 2.24
N VAL A 93 9.09 -10.97 3.29
CA VAL A 93 8.30 -11.22 4.50
C VAL A 93 7.36 -10.05 4.77
N ILE A 94 6.06 -10.29 4.71
CA ILE A 94 5.03 -9.34 5.17
C ILE A 94 4.75 -9.66 6.64
N LEU A 95 5.06 -8.72 7.53
CA LEU A 95 4.92 -8.88 8.97
C LEU A 95 3.46 -8.81 9.44
N SER A 96 2.66 -7.95 8.81
CA SER A 96 1.24 -7.79 9.14
C SER A 96 0.45 -7.19 7.98
N SER A 97 -0.88 -7.35 8.02
CA SER A 97 -1.79 -6.76 7.04
C SER A 97 -3.00 -6.15 7.75
N HIS A 98 -3.29 -4.90 7.41
CA HIS A 98 -4.36 -4.08 8.00
C HIS A 98 -5.33 -3.67 6.90
N ILE A 99 -6.58 -4.11 7.00
CA ILE A 99 -7.57 -3.97 5.94
C ILE A 99 -8.78 -3.21 6.44
N CYS A 100 -9.10 -2.09 5.80
CA CYS A 100 -10.33 -1.37 6.04
C CYS A 100 -11.42 -1.84 5.05
N TYR A 101 -12.53 -2.34 5.56
CA TYR A 101 -13.68 -2.77 4.76
C TYR A 101 -14.79 -1.73 4.66
N HIS A 102 -14.65 -0.59 5.30
CA HIS A 102 -15.66 0.46 5.35
C HIS A 102 -15.72 1.26 4.03
N ARG A 103 -16.91 1.79 3.72
CA ARG A 103 -17.10 2.76 2.64
C ARG A 103 -16.59 4.14 3.08
N ALA A 104 -16.50 5.07 2.13
CA ALA A 104 -16.11 6.44 2.44
C ALA A 104 -17.12 7.14 3.36
N GLU A 105 -18.42 6.85 3.14
CA GLU A 105 -19.56 7.42 3.86
C GLU A 105 -19.64 6.96 5.32
N ASP A 106 -19.01 5.83 5.66
CA ASP A 106 -19.01 5.28 7.01
C ASP A 106 -18.14 6.10 7.99
N ALA A 107 -17.37 7.07 7.49
CA ALA A 107 -16.53 8.00 8.26
C ALA A 107 -15.68 7.32 9.36
N CYS A 108 -15.20 6.10 9.10
CA CYS A 108 -14.43 5.34 10.08
C CYS A 108 -13.01 5.93 10.25
N THR A 109 -12.36 5.59 11.34
CA THR A 109 -10.99 6.05 11.66
C THR A 109 -9.90 5.24 10.97
N CYS A 110 -10.22 4.09 10.34
CA CYS A 110 -9.23 3.21 9.74
C CYS A 110 -9.02 3.47 8.23
N ARG A 111 -10.06 3.86 7.47
CA ARG A 111 -9.97 4.05 6.03
C ARG A 111 -9.03 5.21 5.66
N LYS A 112 -7.97 4.94 4.89
CA LYS A 112 -7.11 5.99 4.33
C LYS A 112 -7.96 7.01 3.55
N PRO A 113 -7.84 8.33 3.78
CA PRO A 113 -6.70 9.02 4.38
C PRO A 113 -6.67 9.08 5.92
N ALA A 114 -7.58 8.45 6.66
CA ALA A 114 -7.43 8.30 8.10
C ALA A 114 -6.24 7.39 8.44
N THR A 115 -5.70 7.53 9.64
CA THR A 115 -4.43 6.92 10.06
C THR A 115 -4.58 5.59 10.81
N GLY A 116 -5.80 5.09 11.02
CA GLY A 116 -6.04 3.94 11.89
C GLY A 116 -5.31 2.67 11.47
N LEU A 117 -5.24 2.35 10.14
CA LEU A 117 -4.48 1.19 9.67
C LEU A 117 -2.98 1.32 9.97
N LEU A 118 -2.43 2.55 9.88
CA LEU A 118 -1.03 2.81 10.21
C LEU A 118 -0.81 2.70 11.72
N ALA A 119 -1.75 3.21 12.52
CA ALA A 119 -1.68 3.08 13.97
C ALA A 119 -1.70 1.61 14.42
N GLU A 120 -2.54 0.77 13.82
CA GLU A 120 -2.56 -0.68 14.06
C GLU A 120 -1.23 -1.35 13.69
N ALA A 121 -0.65 -1.00 12.53
CA ALA A 121 0.64 -1.54 12.10
C ALA A 121 1.75 -1.19 13.08
N PHE A 122 1.84 0.07 13.52
CA PHE A 122 2.87 0.50 14.46
C PHE A 122 2.64 0.07 15.90
N ALA A 123 1.41 -0.25 16.28
CA ALA A 123 1.13 -0.86 17.59
C ALA A 123 1.68 -2.30 17.67
N LEU A 124 1.66 -3.06 16.56
CA LEU A 124 2.25 -4.39 16.47
C LEU A 124 3.76 -4.38 16.28
N HIS A 125 4.32 -3.31 15.72
CA HIS A 125 5.71 -3.20 15.30
C HIS A 125 6.38 -1.95 15.88
N ALA A 126 6.26 -1.77 17.19
CA ALA A 126 6.74 -0.58 17.92
C ALA A 126 8.28 -0.40 17.89
N ASP A 127 9.03 -1.45 17.55
CA ASP A 127 10.49 -1.40 17.47
C ASP A 127 11.03 -0.67 16.23
N PHE A 128 10.17 -0.43 15.23
CA PHE A 128 10.57 0.32 14.04
C PHE A 128 10.52 1.83 14.27
N ASP A 129 11.59 2.51 13.85
CA ASP A 129 11.63 3.98 13.90
C ASP A 129 10.63 4.58 12.90
N ARG A 130 9.65 5.31 13.42
CA ARG A 130 8.63 5.98 12.62
C ARG A 130 9.22 6.99 11.64
N THR A 131 10.27 7.71 12.03
CA THR A 131 10.89 8.74 11.19
C THR A 131 11.68 8.17 10.01
N ALA A 132 12.11 6.90 10.13
CA ALA A 132 12.77 6.14 9.07
C ALA A 132 11.77 5.31 8.24
N SER A 133 10.48 5.33 8.61
CA SER A 133 9.43 4.50 8.03
C SER A 133 8.68 5.22 6.90
N TRP A 134 7.99 4.42 6.07
CA TRP A 134 7.35 4.89 4.86
C TRP A 134 5.90 4.40 4.74
N MET A 135 5.04 5.26 4.19
CA MET A 135 3.79 4.85 3.55
C MET A 135 3.98 4.92 2.03
N VAL A 136 3.76 3.81 1.35
CA VAL A 136 3.93 3.68 -0.10
C VAL A 136 2.58 3.32 -0.73
N GLY A 137 2.09 4.13 -1.64
CA GLY A 137 0.82 3.92 -2.29
C GLY A 137 0.75 4.55 -3.68
N ASP A 138 -0.31 4.26 -4.41
CA ASP A 138 -0.59 4.78 -5.74
C ASP A 138 -1.55 5.99 -5.73
N ARG A 139 -2.12 6.32 -4.55
CA ARG A 139 -3.15 7.35 -4.40
C ARG A 139 -2.75 8.45 -3.40
N ALA A 140 -3.32 9.64 -3.63
CA ALA A 140 -3.17 10.77 -2.70
C ALA A 140 -3.61 10.42 -1.27
N SER A 141 -4.62 9.54 -1.10
CA SER A 141 -5.07 9.09 0.22
C SER A 141 -3.98 8.39 1.04
N ASP A 142 -3.05 7.70 0.38
CA ASP A 142 -1.92 7.03 1.03
C ASP A 142 -0.91 8.05 1.54
N VAL A 143 -0.58 9.01 0.68
CA VAL A 143 0.33 10.10 1.03
C VAL A 143 -0.24 10.93 2.17
N VAL A 144 -1.54 11.26 2.12
CA VAL A 144 -2.22 12.02 3.19
C VAL A 144 -2.19 11.25 4.51
N ALA A 145 -2.52 9.95 4.49
CA ALA A 145 -2.48 9.11 5.69
C ALA A 145 -1.05 9.01 6.25
N GLY A 146 -0.06 8.75 5.39
CA GLY A 146 1.34 8.64 5.79
C GLY A 146 1.88 9.94 6.41
N ALA A 147 1.65 11.07 5.76
CA ALA A 147 2.08 12.38 6.26
C ALA A 147 1.40 12.74 7.59
N ALA A 148 0.09 12.52 7.70
CA ALA A 148 -0.66 12.76 8.94
C ALA A 148 -0.21 11.87 10.10
N PHE A 149 0.31 10.67 9.81
CA PHE A 149 0.86 9.75 10.80
C PHE A 149 2.34 10.01 11.11
N GLY A 150 3.00 10.93 10.39
CA GLY A 150 4.41 11.30 10.59
C GLY A 150 5.40 10.35 9.90
N LEU A 151 4.99 9.69 8.81
CA LEU A 151 5.85 8.85 7.98
C LEU A 151 6.40 9.65 6.79
N ARG A 152 7.50 9.18 6.22
CA ARG A 152 7.86 9.52 4.85
C ARG A 152 6.83 8.91 3.90
N THR A 153 6.62 9.51 2.75
CA THR A 153 5.58 9.05 1.81
C THR A 153 6.13 8.86 0.42
N ALA A 154 5.69 7.80 -0.25
CA ALA A 154 5.99 7.54 -1.65
C ALA A 154 4.68 7.43 -2.45
N LEU A 155 4.60 8.19 -3.54
CA LEU A 155 3.51 8.11 -4.52
C LEU A 155 4.04 7.37 -5.75
N LEU A 156 3.44 6.21 -6.04
CA LEU A 156 3.79 5.36 -7.19
C LEU A 156 2.68 5.46 -8.22
N THR A 157 2.89 6.24 -9.27
CA THR A 157 1.83 6.48 -10.25
C THR A 157 2.40 6.89 -11.62
N THR A 158 1.69 6.55 -12.68
CA THR A 158 2.07 6.82 -14.07
C THR A 158 0.88 7.37 -14.88
N GLY A 159 1.16 7.96 -16.03
CA GLY A 159 0.13 8.44 -16.97
C GLY A 159 -0.76 9.52 -16.39
N ASP A 160 -2.02 9.54 -16.83
CA ASP A 160 -3.01 10.56 -16.44
C ASP A 160 -3.36 10.50 -14.96
N ALA A 161 -3.39 9.30 -14.37
CA ALA A 161 -3.59 9.11 -12.94
C ALA A 161 -2.56 9.88 -12.10
N ALA A 162 -1.33 10.00 -12.58
CA ALA A 162 -0.28 10.76 -11.90
C ALA A 162 -0.64 12.25 -11.77
N SER A 163 -1.30 12.82 -12.77
CA SER A 163 -1.71 14.23 -12.76
C SER A 163 -2.83 14.46 -11.74
N ASP A 164 -3.83 13.58 -11.71
CA ASP A 164 -4.97 13.66 -10.78
C ASP A 164 -4.51 13.53 -9.33
N GLU A 165 -3.68 12.53 -9.03
CA GLU A 165 -3.20 12.28 -7.67
C GLU A 165 -2.28 13.41 -7.16
N ARG A 166 -1.41 13.95 -8.03
CA ARG A 166 -0.59 15.13 -7.69
C ARG A 166 -1.42 16.39 -7.48
N ALA A 167 -2.44 16.61 -8.30
CA ALA A 167 -3.36 17.76 -8.14
C ALA A 167 -4.11 17.65 -6.79
N ALA A 168 -4.57 16.43 -6.44
CA ALA A 168 -5.24 16.18 -5.17
C ALA A 168 -4.34 16.43 -3.93
N LEU A 169 -3.04 16.19 -4.04
CA LEU A 169 -2.06 16.53 -3.00
C LEU A 169 -1.78 18.03 -2.96
N THR A 170 -1.58 18.65 -4.12
CA THR A 170 -1.34 20.11 -4.22
C THR A 170 -2.50 20.91 -3.63
N ALA A 171 -3.75 20.49 -3.86
CA ALA A 171 -4.94 21.11 -3.26
C ALA A 171 -4.96 21.04 -1.71
N ARG A 172 -4.11 20.22 -1.11
CA ARG A 172 -3.93 20.07 0.36
C ARG A 172 -2.63 20.64 0.87
N ASP A 173 -1.87 21.35 0.01
CA ASP A 173 -0.51 21.82 0.30
C ASP A 173 0.44 20.69 0.75
N LEU A 174 0.27 19.49 0.17
CA LEU A 174 1.06 18.31 0.47
C LEU A 174 1.87 17.86 -0.75
N ARG A 175 3.03 17.26 -0.47
CA ARG A 175 3.87 16.61 -1.47
C ARG A 175 4.35 15.27 -0.91
N ALA A 176 4.41 14.25 -1.77
CA ALA A 176 5.07 13.01 -1.41
C ALA A 176 6.59 13.23 -1.28
N THR A 177 7.23 12.56 -0.32
CA THR A 177 8.69 12.59 -0.13
C THR A 177 9.42 12.00 -1.33
N PHE A 178 8.82 10.97 -1.96
CA PHE A 178 9.30 10.33 -3.17
C PHE A 178 8.15 10.18 -4.17
N VAL A 179 8.44 10.32 -5.46
CA VAL A 179 7.51 10.01 -6.56
C VAL A 179 8.23 9.12 -7.56
N GLY A 180 7.64 7.99 -7.89
CA GLY A 180 8.16 7.01 -8.84
C GLY A 180 7.06 6.35 -9.65
N ARG A 181 7.44 5.49 -10.59
CA ARG A 181 6.51 4.77 -11.46
C ARG A 181 5.90 3.56 -10.77
N ASP A 182 6.73 2.83 -10.03
CA ASP A 182 6.36 1.58 -9.37
C ASP A 182 7.29 1.27 -8.19
N LEU A 183 7.05 0.14 -7.54
CA LEU A 183 7.79 -0.28 -6.35
C LEU A 183 9.29 -0.53 -6.62
N ARG A 184 9.69 -0.79 -7.87
CA ARG A 184 11.12 -0.92 -8.24
C ARG A 184 11.85 0.41 -8.11
N ASP A 185 11.24 1.49 -8.62
CA ASP A 185 11.82 2.83 -8.53
C ASP A 185 12.00 3.24 -7.05
N PHE A 186 10.99 2.96 -6.20
CA PHE A 186 11.06 3.21 -4.77
C PHE A 186 12.14 2.38 -4.08
N ALA A 187 12.20 1.08 -4.35
CA ALA A 187 13.20 0.20 -3.75
C ALA A 187 14.63 0.59 -4.18
N ALA A 188 14.84 0.93 -5.45
CA ALA A 188 16.13 1.41 -5.94
C ALA A 188 16.57 2.71 -5.22
N HIS A 189 15.64 3.67 -5.05
CA HIS A 189 15.89 4.90 -4.31
C HIS A 189 16.28 4.61 -2.85
N LEU A 190 15.55 3.73 -2.18
CA LEU A 190 15.74 3.43 -0.78
C LEU A 190 17.04 2.66 -0.52
N LEU A 191 17.35 1.67 -1.38
CA LEU A 191 18.55 0.83 -1.26
C LEU A 191 19.84 1.56 -1.65
N ALA A 192 19.77 2.54 -2.55
CA ALA A 192 20.92 3.38 -2.89
C ALA A 192 21.30 4.38 -1.79
N SER A 193 20.37 4.68 -0.87
CA SER A 193 20.56 5.63 0.23
C SER A 193 20.92 4.95 1.56
N SER A 194 21.24 3.65 1.54
CA SER A 194 21.41 2.78 2.73
C SER A 194 22.86 2.44 3.04
#